data_4381c9b07d96bd8d96aa78009191a79c
#
_entry.id   4381c9b07d96bd8d96aa78009191a79c
#
_cell.length_a   1.000
_cell.length_b   1.000
_cell.length_c   1.000
_cell.angle_alpha   90.00
_cell.angle_beta   90.00
_cell.angle_gamma   90.00
#
_symmetry.space_group_name_H-M   'P 1'
#
loop_
_entity.id
_entity.type
_entity.pdbx_description
1 polymer ?
#
loop_
_entity_poly.entity_id
_entity_poly.type
_entity_poly.pdbx_seq_one_letter_code
_entity_poly.pdbx_strand_id
1 'polypeptide(L)'
;MWAEYDFLPNLTGYAAYGFRDGKEENVLANLTVQNVNGDGTEYRFDNARRNIIHTGEVGVKGSFATSAVDHEVVLAANRYQEKRKNAYVMDRQNTFATNLYRPTYINGISYSANVRKGNDLASPALTNRVVLNSVALADTLSFLDKTLQVTLGARWQQLYTQNFAYNTGALNRRYKEAHVSPSLGVVYRFTPEISAYANYIESLAQGETAPSNAHNKGDMLSPYVSKQKEIGVKYESQSGFGASLALFSTEKPRGYVDKNLIFSEKGKDRHNGAEINVYGQVTDNVRLLGGTTFLHAKQRNTGSADTDGKYTIGVPKFQANLGAEWDVPALQGLTLESRLTYTGSSYANAQNTLKVGDWTRVDVGARYIVMLGNTPVTLRARIDNLANKKYWESVGGYPGRGYLVSGAPRTLSFNASFDF
;
A
#
# COMPACT_ATOMS: atom_id res chain seq x y z
N MET A 1 1.52 -22.38 0.51
CA MET A 1 1.26 -23.63 -0.22
C MET A 1 0.32 -23.32 -1.37
N TRP A 2 0.60 -23.91 -2.54
CA TRP A 2 -0.22 -23.81 -3.74
C TRP A 2 -0.36 -25.23 -4.31
N ALA A 3 -1.54 -25.58 -4.75
CA ALA A 3 -1.83 -26.83 -5.46
C ALA A 3 -2.75 -26.53 -6.63
N GLU A 4 -2.49 -27.16 -7.77
CA GLU A 4 -3.26 -27.02 -8.99
C GLU A 4 -3.46 -28.43 -9.58
N TYR A 5 -4.66 -28.68 -10.13
CA TYR A 5 -5.02 -29.97 -10.72
C TYR A 5 -5.92 -29.76 -11.94
N ASP A 6 -5.50 -30.34 -13.05
CA ASP A 6 -6.26 -30.32 -14.30
C ASP A 6 -7.25 -31.49 -14.31
N PHE A 7 -8.53 -31.18 -14.10
CA PHE A 7 -9.63 -32.17 -14.19
C PHE A 7 -9.87 -32.58 -15.63
N LEU A 8 -9.76 -31.61 -16.55
CA LEU A 8 -9.90 -31.75 -18.00
C LEU A 8 -8.85 -30.84 -18.67
N PRO A 9 -8.56 -31.03 -19.98
CA PRO A 9 -7.62 -30.15 -20.70
C PRO A 9 -7.99 -28.66 -20.66
N ASN A 10 -9.25 -28.35 -20.39
CA ASN A 10 -9.80 -26.98 -20.34
C ASN A 10 -10.45 -26.64 -19.00
N LEU A 11 -10.21 -27.43 -17.95
CA LEU A 11 -10.78 -27.19 -16.60
C LEU A 11 -9.75 -27.51 -15.53
N THR A 12 -9.25 -26.47 -14.87
CA THR A 12 -8.24 -26.54 -13.82
C THR A 12 -8.83 -26.06 -12.50
N GLY A 13 -8.65 -26.85 -11.45
CA GLY A 13 -8.93 -26.43 -10.08
C GLY A 13 -7.65 -26.07 -9.34
N TYR A 14 -7.72 -25.09 -8.43
CA TYR A 14 -6.59 -24.71 -7.61
C TYR A 14 -6.98 -24.42 -6.17
N ALA A 15 -6.02 -24.58 -5.28
CA ALA A 15 -6.13 -24.20 -3.88
C ALA A 15 -4.83 -23.53 -3.40
N ALA A 16 -4.97 -22.48 -2.63
CA ALA A 16 -3.86 -21.78 -2.01
C ALA A 16 -4.10 -21.60 -0.52
N TYR A 17 -3.04 -21.74 0.29
CA TYR A 17 -3.10 -21.45 1.71
C TYR A 17 -1.85 -20.75 2.18
N GLY A 18 -2.02 -19.66 2.96
CA GLY A 18 -0.97 -18.90 3.60
C GLY A 18 -1.18 -18.78 5.10
N PHE A 19 -0.10 -18.85 5.84
CA PHE A 19 -0.04 -18.66 7.28
C PHE A 19 1.10 -17.72 7.64
N ARG A 20 0.85 -16.81 8.59
CA ARG A 20 1.87 -15.95 9.18
C ARG A 20 1.61 -15.76 10.67
N ASP A 21 2.66 -15.92 11.48
CA ASP A 21 2.70 -15.51 12.87
C ASP A 21 3.85 -14.52 13.04
N GLY A 22 3.52 -13.24 13.09
CA GLY A 22 4.48 -12.13 13.18
C GLY A 22 4.45 -11.50 14.56
N LYS A 23 5.60 -11.37 15.20
CA LYS A 23 5.79 -10.63 16.46
C LYS A 23 6.57 -9.36 16.19
N GLU A 24 6.23 -8.30 16.89
CA GLU A 24 6.86 -6.99 16.82
C GLU A 24 6.91 -6.39 18.21
N GLU A 25 8.10 -5.94 18.61
CA GLU A 25 8.33 -5.25 19.87
C GLU A 25 9.08 -3.95 19.57
N ASN A 26 8.57 -2.85 20.10
CA ASN A 26 9.11 -1.51 19.85
C ASN A 26 9.29 -0.78 21.16
N VAL A 27 10.44 -0.11 21.29
CA VAL A 27 10.70 0.92 22.28
C VAL A 27 10.88 2.22 21.52
N LEU A 28 9.94 3.14 21.67
CA LEU A 28 9.84 4.33 20.88
C LEU A 28 9.86 5.58 21.75
N ALA A 29 10.35 6.67 21.18
CA ALA A 29 10.16 8.02 21.68
C ALA A 29 9.09 8.73 20.83
N ASN A 30 8.12 9.35 21.49
CA ASN A 30 7.08 10.14 20.82
C ASN A 30 7.46 11.63 20.94
N LEU A 31 8.18 12.14 19.96
CA LEU A 31 8.59 13.55 19.92
C LEU A 31 7.40 14.45 19.54
N THR A 32 7.23 15.52 20.30
CA THR A 32 6.38 16.66 19.94
C THR A 32 7.26 17.90 19.80
N VAL A 33 7.43 18.39 18.58
CA VAL A 33 8.19 19.61 18.26
C VAL A 33 7.36 20.82 18.65
N GLN A 34 7.98 21.79 19.34
CA GLN A 34 7.33 22.98 19.90
C GLN A 34 7.67 24.24 19.15
N ASN A 35 8.79 24.30 18.44
CA ASN A 35 9.24 25.50 17.72
C ASN A 35 10.02 25.16 16.44
N VAL A 36 10.30 26.17 15.64
CA VAL A 36 11.00 26.07 14.35
C VAL A 36 12.49 25.68 14.49
N ASN A 37 13.08 25.84 15.67
CA ASN A 37 14.45 25.41 15.95
C ASN A 37 14.54 23.90 16.22
N GLY A 38 13.37 23.21 16.24
CA GLY A 38 13.29 21.78 16.47
C GLY A 38 13.25 21.37 17.94
N ASP A 39 13.19 22.33 18.87
CA ASP A 39 13.07 22.01 20.29
C ASP A 39 11.71 21.38 20.58
N GLY A 40 11.70 20.40 21.46
CA GLY A 40 10.49 19.68 21.78
C GLY A 40 10.64 18.79 23.01
N THR A 41 9.60 18.03 23.25
CA THR A 41 9.58 17.01 24.31
C THR A 41 9.22 15.66 23.74
N GLU A 42 9.78 14.63 24.33
CA GLU A 42 9.45 13.24 24.02
C GLU A 42 9.11 12.47 25.28
N TYR A 43 8.41 11.33 25.12
CA TYR A 43 8.12 10.40 26.18
C TYR A 43 8.30 8.96 25.67
N ARG A 44 8.62 8.05 26.60
CA ARG A 44 8.77 6.63 26.28
C ARG A 44 7.42 5.98 25.96
N PHE A 45 7.39 5.24 24.86
CA PHE A 45 6.25 4.43 24.42
C PHE A 45 6.74 3.07 23.98
N ASP A 46 6.36 2.02 24.73
CA ASP A 46 6.64 0.64 24.39
C ASP A 46 5.39 -0.03 23.83
N ASN A 47 5.56 -0.81 22.80
CA ASN A 47 4.48 -1.55 22.16
C ASN A 47 4.94 -2.96 21.82
N ALA A 48 4.10 -3.95 22.14
CA ALA A 48 4.26 -5.33 21.73
C ALA A 48 3.03 -5.77 20.93
N ARG A 49 3.26 -6.36 19.77
CA ARG A 49 2.19 -6.81 18.87
C ARG A 49 2.48 -8.21 18.34
N ARG A 50 1.44 -9.02 18.21
CA ARG A 50 1.48 -10.29 17.50
C ARG A 50 0.30 -10.38 16.54
N ASN A 51 0.59 -10.59 15.27
CA ASN A 51 -0.41 -10.77 14.22
C ASN A 51 -0.39 -12.22 13.76
N ILE A 52 -1.50 -12.93 13.93
CA ILE A 52 -1.70 -14.29 13.43
C ILE A 52 -2.65 -14.20 12.25
N ILE A 53 -2.17 -14.57 11.07
CA ILE A 53 -2.89 -14.45 9.81
C ILE A 53 -3.03 -15.83 9.18
N HIS A 54 -4.24 -16.14 8.72
CA HIS A 54 -4.57 -17.26 7.86
C HIS A 54 -5.26 -16.70 6.60
N THR A 55 -4.83 -17.17 5.45
CA THR A 55 -5.50 -16.86 4.18
C THR A 55 -5.63 -18.13 3.38
N GLY A 56 -6.78 -18.32 2.75
CA GLY A 56 -7.03 -19.46 1.89
C GLY A 56 -7.87 -19.04 0.69
N GLU A 57 -7.57 -19.63 -0.44
CA GLU A 57 -8.32 -19.46 -1.69
C GLU A 57 -8.49 -20.80 -2.35
N VAL A 58 -9.67 -21.03 -2.91
CA VAL A 58 -9.98 -22.15 -3.80
C VAL A 58 -10.67 -21.60 -5.03
N GLY A 59 -10.40 -22.19 -6.18
CA GLY A 59 -11.05 -21.74 -7.40
C GLY A 59 -10.96 -22.77 -8.52
N VAL A 60 -11.73 -22.48 -9.55
CA VAL A 60 -11.72 -23.22 -10.81
C VAL A 60 -11.58 -22.24 -11.96
N LYS A 61 -10.79 -22.61 -12.96
CA LYS A 61 -10.62 -21.91 -14.24
C LYS A 61 -11.08 -22.85 -15.32
N GLY A 62 -11.91 -22.36 -16.21
CA GLY A 62 -12.40 -23.15 -17.36
C GLY A 62 -12.35 -22.34 -18.64
N SER A 63 -12.08 -23.01 -19.76
CA SER A 63 -12.14 -22.39 -21.08
C SER A 63 -13.06 -23.22 -22.02
N PHE A 64 -13.85 -22.51 -22.80
CA PHE A 64 -14.72 -23.11 -23.81
C PHE A 64 -15.03 -22.09 -24.90
N ALA A 65 -15.57 -22.53 -26.02
CA ALA A 65 -15.99 -21.63 -27.10
C ALA A 65 -17.50 -21.72 -27.33
N THR A 66 -18.14 -20.59 -27.61
CA THR A 66 -19.52 -20.51 -28.12
C THR A 66 -19.50 -19.78 -29.45
N SER A 67 -19.66 -20.56 -30.55
CA SER A 67 -19.52 -20.05 -31.92
C SER A 67 -18.15 -19.39 -32.13
N ALA A 68 -18.11 -18.09 -32.37
CA ALA A 68 -16.91 -17.31 -32.66
C ALA A 68 -16.31 -16.60 -31.42
N VAL A 69 -16.77 -16.96 -30.22
CA VAL A 69 -16.32 -16.34 -28.95
C VAL A 69 -15.64 -17.39 -28.07
N ASP A 70 -14.40 -17.14 -27.70
CA ASP A 70 -13.71 -17.93 -26.70
C ASP A 70 -13.99 -17.33 -25.30
N HIS A 71 -14.30 -18.21 -24.34
CA HIS A 71 -14.57 -17.88 -22.94
C HIS A 71 -13.46 -18.38 -22.04
N GLU A 72 -12.99 -17.55 -21.14
CA GLU A 72 -12.15 -17.93 -20.01
C GLU A 72 -12.85 -17.54 -18.71
N VAL A 73 -13.46 -18.54 -18.05
CA VAL A 73 -14.26 -18.33 -16.83
C VAL A 73 -13.45 -18.69 -15.61
N VAL A 74 -13.50 -17.82 -14.59
CA VAL A 74 -12.88 -18.05 -13.28
C VAL A 74 -13.95 -17.90 -12.20
N LEU A 75 -14.09 -18.93 -11.36
CA LEU A 75 -14.86 -18.89 -10.11
C LEU A 75 -13.89 -19.11 -8.95
N ALA A 76 -13.83 -18.19 -8.01
CA ALA A 76 -12.93 -18.26 -6.86
C ALA A 76 -13.64 -17.90 -5.56
N ALA A 77 -13.28 -18.58 -4.47
CA ALA A 77 -13.70 -18.24 -3.11
C ALA A 77 -12.45 -18.03 -2.25
N ASN A 78 -12.41 -16.93 -1.50
CA ASN A 78 -11.29 -16.55 -0.66
C ASN A 78 -11.76 -16.26 0.77
N ARG A 79 -10.91 -16.62 1.73
CA ARG A 79 -11.06 -16.22 3.13
C ARG A 79 -9.73 -15.75 3.69
N TYR A 80 -9.73 -14.56 4.28
CA TYR A 80 -8.65 -13.99 5.08
C TYR A 80 -9.11 -13.84 6.52
N GLN A 81 -8.25 -14.22 7.48
CA GLN A 81 -8.49 -14.00 8.91
C GLN A 81 -7.22 -13.48 9.55
N GLU A 82 -7.32 -12.35 10.23
CA GLU A 82 -6.28 -11.79 11.09
C GLU A 82 -6.76 -11.73 12.55
N LYS A 83 -5.91 -12.16 13.47
CA LYS A 83 -6.04 -11.91 14.90
C LYS A 83 -4.86 -11.05 15.33
N ARG A 84 -5.15 -9.80 15.73
CA ARG A 84 -4.15 -8.87 16.24
C ARG A 84 -4.20 -8.83 17.76
N LYS A 85 -3.11 -9.24 18.36
CA LYS A 85 -2.86 -9.09 19.80
C LYS A 85 -1.97 -7.87 19.97
N ASN A 86 -2.26 -7.01 20.95
CA ASN A 86 -1.48 -5.80 21.19
C ASN A 86 -1.42 -5.46 22.66
N ALA A 87 -0.28 -4.92 23.07
CA ALA A 87 -0.06 -4.33 24.39
C ALA A 87 0.77 -3.06 24.25
N TYR A 88 0.59 -2.12 25.15
CA TYR A 88 1.38 -0.90 25.18
C TYR A 88 1.57 -0.34 26.60
N VAL A 89 2.67 0.41 26.75
CA VAL A 89 2.93 1.28 27.90
C VAL A 89 3.30 2.65 27.36
N MET A 90 2.65 3.72 27.84
CA MET A 90 2.81 5.07 27.35
C MET A 90 2.93 6.04 28.53
N ASP A 91 4.13 6.61 28.73
CA ASP A 91 4.41 7.47 29.88
C ASP A 91 4.44 8.96 29.50
N ARG A 92 3.26 9.54 29.35
CA ARG A 92 3.11 10.97 29.04
C ARG A 92 3.40 11.91 30.20
N GLN A 93 3.59 11.39 31.41
CA GLN A 93 3.89 12.20 32.59
C GLN A 93 5.39 12.44 32.74
N ASN A 94 6.20 11.50 32.28
CA ASN A 94 7.65 11.58 32.30
C ASN A 94 8.16 11.98 30.90
N THR A 95 8.29 13.29 30.67
CA THR A 95 8.73 13.83 29.39
C THR A 95 10.15 14.37 29.49
N PHE A 96 10.89 14.31 28.38
CA PHE A 96 12.29 14.72 28.26
C PHE A 96 12.40 15.80 27.22
N ALA A 97 13.20 16.83 27.50
CA ALA A 97 13.57 17.82 26.50
C ALA A 97 14.51 17.20 25.46
N THR A 98 14.24 17.46 24.22
CA THR A 98 15.06 17.00 23.09
C THR A 98 14.96 17.97 21.93
N ASN A 99 15.74 17.74 20.88
CA ASN A 99 15.69 18.55 19.67
C ASN A 99 15.65 17.65 18.43
N LEU A 100 14.75 17.93 17.52
CA LEU A 100 14.55 17.16 16.28
C LEU A 100 15.84 17.02 15.45
N TYR A 101 16.67 18.06 15.40
CA TYR A 101 17.89 18.09 14.58
C TYR A 101 19.13 17.59 15.34
N ARG A 102 19.07 17.60 16.67
CA ARG A 102 20.13 17.16 17.59
C ARG A 102 19.51 16.36 18.73
N PRO A 103 19.02 15.13 18.45
CA PRO A 103 18.33 14.32 19.44
C PRO A 103 19.25 13.97 20.61
N THR A 104 18.69 14.02 21.82
CA THR A 104 19.38 13.59 23.04
C THR A 104 19.05 12.11 23.28
N TYR A 105 20.08 11.28 23.39
CA TYR A 105 19.91 9.88 23.75
C TYR A 105 19.89 9.72 25.27
N ILE A 106 18.79 9.20 25.81
CA ILE A 106 18.63 8.95 27.24
C ILE A 106 18.49 7.45 27.44
N ASN A 107 19.43 6.84 28.15
CA ASN A 107 19.40 5.43 28.50
C ASN A 107 18.66 5.21 29.82
N GLY A 108 17.99 4.05 29.95
CA GLY A 108 17.46 3.58 31.24
C GLY A 108 16.25 4.35 31.77
N ILE A 109 15.40 4.91 30.88
CA ILE A 109 14.18 5.60 31.30
C ILE A 109 13.24 4.61 31.98
N SER A 110 12.99 4.81 33.27
CA SER A 110 11.98 4.06 34.03
C SER A 110 10.60 4.68 33.82
N TYR A 111 9.56 3.87 33.93
CA TYR A 111 8.19 4.35 33.87
C TYR A 111 7.75 5.01 35.18
N SER A 112 6.89 6.03 35.06
CA SER A 112 6.17 6.60 36.21
C SER A 112 5.28 5.54 36.89
N ALA A 113 5.01 5.70 38.17
CA ALA A 113 4.16 4.75 38.95
C ALA A 113 2.76 4.57 38.34
N ASN A 114 2.16 5.67 37.81
CA ASN A 114 0.80 5.69 37.24
C ASN A 114 0.80 5.76 35.71
N VAL A 115 1.69 5.02 35.06
CA VAL A 115 1.80 5.00 33.61
C VAL A 115 0.54 4.41 32.94
N ARG A 116 0.14 5.01 31.83
CA ARG A 116 -0.96 4.47 31.01
C ARG A 116 -0.51 3.21 30.26
N LYS A 117 -1.20 2.09 30.53
CA LYS A 117 -0.92 0.79 29.91
C LYS A 117 -2.18 0.10 29.42
N GLY A 118 -2.02 -0.69 28.36
CA GLY A 118 -3.04 -1.55 27.80
C GLY A 118 -2.48 -2.94 27.52
N ASN A 119 -2.99 -3.95 28.21
CA ASN A 119 -2.52 -5.33 28.25
C ASN A 119 -1.08 -5.47 28.79
N ASP A 120 -0.59 -6.68 28.87
CA ASP A 120 0.78 -7.00 29.28
C ASP A 120 1.69 -7.07 28.05
N LEU A 121 2.83 -6.36 28.08
CA LEU A 121 3.82 -6.38 26.99
C LEU A 121 4.40 -7.77 26.76
N ALA A 122 4.60 -8.55 27.83
CA ALA A 122 5.12 -9.92 27.72
C ALA A 122 4.08 -10.90 27.15
N SER A 123 2.79 -10.60 27.32
CA SER A 123 1.67 -11.45 26.84
C SER A 123 0.54 -10.61 26.22
N PRO A 124 0.75 -10.02 25.02
CA PRO A 124 -0.26 -9.19 24.37
C PRO A 124 -1.58 -9.94 24.16
N ALA A 125 -2.69 -9.33 24.60
CA ALA A 125 -4.02 -9.90 24.46
C ALA A 125 -4.69 -9.48 23.13
N LEU A 126 -5.74 -10.21 22.73
CA LEU A 126 -6.50 -9.93 21.51
C LEU A 126 -7.18 -8.56 21.60
N THR A 127 -6.88 -7.68 20.63
CA THR A 127 -7.47 -6.34 20.52
C THR A 127 -8.29 -6.14 19.26
N ASN A 128 -8.00 -6.92 18.20
CA ASN A 128 -8.73 -6.83 16.95
C ASN A 128 -8.76 -8.19 16.25
N ARG A 129 -9.90 -8.50 15.61
CA ARG A 129 -10.08 -9.63 14.72
C ARG A 129 -10.74 -9.14 13.44
N VAL A 130 -10.12 -9.47 12.30
CA VAL A 130 -10.65 -9.17 10.95
C VAL A 130 -10.87 -10.49 10.23
N VAL A 131 -12.02 -10.62 9.60
CA VAL A 131 -12.34 -11.73 8.68
C VAL A 131 -12.90 -11.13 7.42
N LEU A 132 -12.28 -11.45 6.28
CA LEU A 132 -12.73 -11.08 4.96
C LEU A 132 -13.09 -12.37 4.22
N ASN A 133 -14.31 -12.44 3.70
CA ASN A 133 -14.75 -13.53 2.83
C ASN A 133 -15.10 -12.94 1.47
N SER A 134 -14.79 -13.64 0.40
CA SER A 134 -15.24 -13.23 -0.94
C SER A 134 -15.50 -14.42 -1.85
N VAL A 135 -16.44 -14.22 -2.77
CA VAL A 135 -16.67 -15.11 -3.92
C VAL A 135 -16.64 -14.23 -5.16
N ALA A 136 -15.85 -14.61 -6.14
CA ALA A 136 -15.68 -13.88 -7.39
C ALA A 136 -16.01 -14.79 -8.58
N LEU A 137 -16.72 -14.23 -9.55
CA LEU A 137 -16.95 -14.83 -10.86
C LEU A 137 -16.52 -13.82 -11.93
N ALA A 138 -15.73 -14.26 -12.89
CA ALA A 138 -15.35 -13.46 -14.04
C ALA A 138 -15.37 -14.32 -15.30
N ASP A 139 -15.73 -13.71 -16.43
CA ASP A 139 -15.63 -14.28 -17.77
C ASP A 139 -14.87 -13.30 -18.68
N THR A 140 -13.83 -13.78 -19.32
CA THR A 140 -13.12 -13.06 -20.37
C THR A 140 -13.53 -13.62 -21.73
N LEU A 141 -14.27 -12.80 -22.47
CA LEU A 141 -14.75 -13.08 -23.81
C LEU A 141 -13.69 -12.58 -24.81
N SER A 142 -13.19 -13.49 -25.63
CA SER A 142 -12.24 -13.17 -26.68
C SER A 142 -12.91 -13.27 -28.06
N PHE A 143 -12.75 -12.20 -28.85
CA PHE A 143 -13.30 -12.04 -30.19
C PHE A 143 -12.18 -11.78 -31.19
N LEU A 144 -12.45 -12.03 -32.49
CA LEU A 144 -11.55 -11.66 -33.60
C LEU A 144 -10.13 -12.21 -33.38
N ASP A 145 -10.00 -13.50 -33.14
CA ASP A 145 -8.73 -14.18 -32.84
C ASP A 145 -7.95 -13.49 -31.70
N LYS A 146 -8.67 -13.17 -30.59
CA LYS A 146 -8.16 -12.49 -29.39
C LYS A 146 -7.68 -11.04 -29.60
N THR A 147 -8.03 -10.43 -30.74
CA THR A 147 -7.76 -9.00 -30.98
C THR A 147 -8.59 -8.12 -30.05
N LEU A 148 -9.84 -8.49 -29.79
CA LEU A 148 -10.71 -7.84 -28.80
C LEU A 148 -10.99 -8.79 -27.65
N GLN A 149 -10.72 -8.35 -26.41
CA GLN A 149 -11.05 -9.07 -25.20
C GLN A 149 -11.91 -8.20 -24.28
N VAL A 150 -13.00 -8.79 -23.77
CA VAL A 150 -13.91 -8.13 -22.82
C VAL A 150 -14.02 -8.99 -21.58
N THR A 151 -13.59 -8.47 -20.43
CA THR A 151 -13.73 -9.16 -19.14
C THR A 151 -14.88 -8.56 -18.35
N LEU A 152 -15.83 -9.41 -17.97
CA LEU A 152 -16.95 -9.09 -17.08
C LEU A 152 -16.76 -9.84 -15.78
N GLY A 153 -16.83 -9.16 -14.65
CA GLY A 153 -16.67 -9.80 -13.36
C GLY A 153 -17.53 -9.17 -12.27
N ALA A 154 -17.80 -9.96 -11.26
CA ALA A 154 -18.44 -9.52 -10.02
C ALA A 154 -17.83 -10.25 -8.84
N ARG A 155 -17.64 -9.55 -7.74
CA ARG A 155 -17.15 -10.11 -6.49
C ARG A 155 -18.08 -9.74 -5.34
N TRP A 156 -18.71 -10.75 -4.74
CA TRP A 156 -19.30 -10.58 -3.43
C TRP A 156 -18.22 -10.57 -2.37
N GLN A 157 -18.24 -9.58 -1.46
CA GLN A 157 -17.25 -9.40 -0.42
C GLN A 157 -17.96 -9.13 0.91
N GLN A 158 -17.48 -9.75 1.99
CA GLN A 158 -17.97 -9.51 3.34
C GLN A 158 -16.80 -9.11 4.26
N LEU A 159 -16.95 -7.97 4.92
CA LEU A 159 -16.06 -7.51 5.99
C LEU A 159 -16.68 -7.82 7.35
N TYR A 160 -15.91 -8.51 8.19
CA TYR A 160 -16.27 -8.74 9.57
C TYR A 160 -15.12 -8.32 10.46
N THR A 161 -15.35 -7.32 11.31
CA THR A 161 -14.33 -6.81 12.25
C THR A 161 -14.88 -6.81 13.67
N GLN A 162 -14.04 -7.21 14.62
CA GLN A 162 -14.30 -7.15 16.06
C GLN A 162 -13.16 -6.40 16.74
N ASN A 163 -13.49 -5.44 17.61
CA ASN A 163 -12.54 -4.73 18.45
C ASN A 163 -12.79 -5.09 19.92
N PHE A 164 -11.73 -5.34 20.65
CA PHE A 164 -11.77 -5.74 22.05
C PHE A 164 -11.09 -4.70 22.94
N ALA A 165 -11.62 -4.50 24.14
CA ALA A 165 -11.06 -3.60 25.13
C ALA A 165 -9.71 -4.12 25.63
N TYR A 166 -8.76 -3.19 25.80
CA TYR A 166 -7.53 -3.48 26.54
C TYR A 166 -7.85 -3.85 27.99
N ASN A 167 -7.02 -4.70 28.57
CA ASN A 167 -7.05 -5.17 29.97
C ASN A 167 -8.23 -6.08 30.34
N THR A 168 -9.40 -5.89 29.76
CA THR A 168 -10.60 -6.68 30.07
C THR A 168 -10.92 -7.73 29.01
N GLY A 169 -10.47 -7.53 27.75
CA GLY A 169 -10.83 -8.37 26.61
C GLY A 169 -12.30 -8.32 26.20
N ALA A 170 -13.09 -7.41 26.81
CA ALA A 170 -14.51 -7.27 26.48
C ALA A 170 -14.70 -6.84 25.00
N LEU A 171 -15.71 -7.37 24.35
CA LEU A 171 -16.06 -6.97 22.98
C LEU A 171 -16.59 -5.52 22.99
N ASN A 172 -15.81 -4.58 22.46
CA ASN A 172 -16.20 -3.18 22.36
C ASN A 172 -17.08 -2.90 21.14
N ARG A 173 -16.77 -3.56 20.02
CA ARG A 173 -17.42 -3.24 18.75
C ARG A 173 -17.38 -4.43 17.80
N ARG A 174 -18.45 -4.56 17.00
CA ARG A 174 -18.57 -5.50 15.89
C ARG A 174 -19.04 -4.73 14.66
N TYR A 175 -18.43 -5.05 13.52
CA TYR A 175 -18.84 -4.57 12.20
C TYR A 175 -18.99 -5.77 11.27
N LYS A 176 -20.09 -5.86 10.54
CA LYS A 176 -20.35 -6.94 9.59
C LYS A 176 -21.18 -6.38 8.45
N GLU A 177 -20.53 -6.20 7.31
CA GLU A 177 -21.16 -5.66 6.11
C GLU A 177 -20.70 -6.45 4.88
N ALA A 178 -21.51 -6.43 3.83
CA ALA A 178 -21.21 -7.08 2.57
C ALA A 178 -21.59 -6.18 1.39
N HIS A 179 -20.87 -6.35 0.28
CA HIS A 179 -21.12 -5.64 -0.97
C HIS A 179 -20.77 -6.50 -2.17
N VAL A 180 -21.42 -6.25 -3.30
CA VAL A 180 -21.06 -6.84 -4.60
C VAL A 180 -20.38 -5.76 -5.43
N SER A 181 -19.11 -5.98 -5.76
CA SER A 181 -18.27 -5.07 -6.56
C SER A 181 -18.19 -5.60 -7.99
N PRO A 182 -18.76 -4.89 -8.99
CA PRO A 182 -18.58 -5.21 -10.39
C PRO A 182 -17.20 -4.83 -10.90
N SER A 183 -16.75 -5.51 -11.96
CA SER A 183 -15.57 -5.15 -12.75
C SER A 183 -15.85 -5.31 -14.23
N LEU A 184 -15.31 -4.40 -15.03
CA LEU A 184 -15.37 -4.42 -16.47
C LEU A 184 -13.98 -4.10 -17.01
N GLY A 185 -13.46 -4.90 -17.93
CA GLY A 185 -12.23 -4.67 -18.65
C GLY A 185 -12.43 -4.84 -20.16
N VAL A 186 -11.81 -4.01 -20.95
CA VAL A 186 -11.77 -4.14 -22.41
C VAL A 186 -10.34 -3.94 -22.86
N VAL A 187 -9.83 -4.83 -23.70
CA VAL A 187 -8.51 -4.73 -24.33
C VAL A 187 -8.69 -4.88 -25.83
N TYR A 188 -8.09 -4.00 -26.59
CA TYR A 188 -8.01 -4.07 -28.05
C TYR A 188 -6.55 -4.04 -28.51
N ARG A 189 -6.14 -5.04 -29.25
CA ARG A 189 -4.79 -5.14 -29.84
C ARG A 189 -4.80 -4.59 -31.25
N PHE A 190 -4.11 -3.48 -31.48
CA PHE A 190 -3.96 -2.88 -32.80
C PHE A 190 -2.90 -3.62 -33.63
N THR A 191 -1.81 -4.00 -32.95
CA THR A 191 -0.71 -4.80 -33.49
C THR A 191 -0.26 -5.79 -32.42
N PRO A 192 0.63 -6.76 -32.72
CA PRO A 192 1.22 -7.62 -31.68
C PRO A 192 1.90 -6.83 -30.55
N GLU A 193 2.42 -5.63 -30.86
CA GLU A 193 3.17 -4.80 -29.90
C GLU A 193 2.31 -3.72 -29.22
N ILE A 194 1.19 -3.28 -29.85
CA ILE A 194 0.41 -2.14 -29.36
C ILE A 194 -1.00 -2.57 -28.98
N SER A 195 -1.39 -2.30 -27.76
CA SER A 195 -2.75 -2.49 -27.29
C SER A 195 -3.27 -1.26 -26.52
N ALA A 196 -4.59 -1.04 -26.59
CA ALA A 196 -5.28 -0.11 -25.72
C ALA A 196 -6.23 -0.87 -24.79
N TYR A 197 -6.50 -0.29 -23.64
CA TYR A 197 -7.42 -0.87 -22.67
C TYR A 197 -8.27 0.19 -21.98
N ALA A 198 -9.41 -0.26 -21.47
CA ALA A 198 -10.24 0.52 -20.55
C ALA A 198 -10.72 -0.42 -19.43
N ASN A 199 -10.78 0.07 -18.19
CA ASN A 199 -11.32 -0.70 -17.09
C ASN A 199 -12.18 0.15 -16.15
N TYR A 200 -13.11 -0.54 -15.47
CA TYR A 200 -13.89 -0.05 -14.36
C TYR A 200 -13.85 -1.09 -13.25
N ILE A 201 -13.46 -0.67 -12.04
CA ILE A 201 -13.42 -1.54 -10.86
C ILE A 201 -13.99 -0.84 -9.63
N GLU A 202 -14.55 -1.62 -8.72
CA GLU A 202 -14.93 -1.18 -7.39
C GLU A 202 -14.16 -1.94 -6.32
N SER A 203 -13.80 -1.24 -5.23
CA SER A 203 -13.16 -1.83 -4.06
C SER A 203 -13.93 -1.49 -2.79
N LEU A 204 -13.88 -2.41 -1.83
CA LEU A 204 -14.58 -2.28 -0.56
C LEU A 204 -13.60 -2.01 0.58
N ALA A 205 -13.90 -1.00 1.41
CA ALA A 205 -13.20 -0.74 2.65
C ALA A 205 -14.21 -0.58 3.80
N GLN A 206 -13.74 -0.80 5.03
CA GLN A 206 -14.56 -0.54 6.22
C GLN A 206 -14.87 0.95 6.33
N GLY A 207 -16.14 1.27 6.62
CA GLY A 207 -16.57 2.63 6.92
C GLY A 207 -15.89 3.20 8.16
N GLU A 208 -15.68 4.50 8.19
CA GLU A 208 -15.09 5.20 9.33
C GLU A 208 -16.07 5.22 10.52
N THR A 209 -15.51 5.45 11.70
CA THR A 209 -16.28 5.61 12.93
C THR A 209 -16.48 7.08 13.25
N ALA A 210 -17.70 7.48 13.57
CA ALA A 210 -18.05 8.83 13.98
C ALA A 210 -17.17 9.29 15.17
N PRO A 211 -16.46 10.43 15.02
CA PRO A 211 -15.54 10.94 16.03
C PRO A 211 -16.28 11.49 17.26
N SER A 212 -15.54 11.82 18.31
CA SER A 212 -16.10 12.24 19.61
C SER A 212 -16.83 13.56 19.59
N ASN A 213 -16.59 14.38 18.56
CA ASN A 213 -17.24 15.68 18.36
C ASN A 213 -18.51 15.62 17.50
N ALA A 214 -18.96 14.43 17.10
CA ALA A 214 -20.22 14.24 16.38
C ALA A 214 -21.35 13.81 17.32
N HIS A 215 -22.60 14.20 17.00
CA HIS A 215 -23.79 13.74 17.75
C HIS A 215 -23.97 12.23 17.67
N ASN A 216 -23.66 11.63 16.53
CA ASN A 216 -23.66 10.18 16.32
C ASN A 216 -22.30 9.55 16.66
N LYS A 217 -21.59 10.09 17.63
CA LYS A 217 -20.30 9.58 18.14
C LYS A 217 -20.31 8.08 18.34
N GLY A 218 -19.36 7.41 17.72
CA GLY A 218 -19.16 5.97 17.86
C GLY A 218 -19.93 5.15 16.83
N ASP A 219 -20.86 5.72 16.06
CA ASP A 219 -21.49 5.02 14.96
C ASP A 219 -20.48 4.66 13.89
N MET A 220 -20.62 3.47 13.32
CA MET A 220 -19.83 3.05 12.16
C MET A 220 -20.63 3.29 10.89
N LEU A 221 -19.99 3.97 9.94
CA LEU A 221 -20.58 4.21 8.63
C LEU A 221 -20.63 2.91 7.80
N SER A 222 -21.49 2.91 6.80
CA SER A 222 -21.53 1.86 5.77
C SER A 222 -20.17 1.61 5.12
N PRO A 223 -19.94 0.46 4.48
CA PRO A 223 -18.69 0.23 3.77
C PRO A 223 -18.41 1.32 2.73
N TYR A 224 -17.17 1.73 2.65
CA TYR A 224 -16.72 2.66 1.63
C TYR A 224 -16.45 1.91 0.33
N VAL A 225 -17.24 2.21 -0.70
CA VAL A 225 -17.06 1.67 -2.05
C VAL A 225 -16.30 2.70 -2.87
N SER A 226 -15.01 2.41 -3.11
CA SER A 226 -14.19 3.24 -4.00
C SER A 226 -14.38 2.77 -5.44
N LYS A 227 -14.40 3.71 -6.39
CA LYS A 227 -14.65 3.45 -7.81
C LYS A 227 -13.51 4.01 -8.64
N GLN A 228 -12.96 3.18 -9.52
CA GLN A 228 -11.91 3.60 -10.46
C GLN A 228 -12.33 3.36 -11.88
N LYS A 229 -12.02 4.33 -12.73
CA LYS A 229 -12.08 4.27 -14.20
C LYS A 229 -10.69 4.56 -14.73
N GLU A 230 -10.25 3.76 -15.68
CA GLU A 230 -8.92 3.90 -16.28
C GLU A 230 -8.97 3.58 -17.75
N ILE A 231 -8.21 4.32 -18.56
CA ILE A 231 -7.92 4.03 -19.96
C ILE A 231 -6.41 4.11 -20.17
N GLY A 232 -5.88 3.28 -21.04
CA GLY A 232 -4.44 3.30 -21.29
C GLY A 232 -4.05 2.64 -22.59
N VAL A 233 -2.77 2.84 -22.91
CA VAL A 233 -2.10 2.21 -24.07
C VAL A 233 -0.85 1.52 -23.55
N LYS A 234 -0.57 0.33 -24.07
CA LYS A 234 0.63 -0.45 -23.79
C LYS A 234 1.37 -0.73 -25.08
N TYR A 235 2.68 -0.63 -25.01
CA TYR A 235 3.61 -1.03 -26.03
C TYR A 235 4.56 -2.08 -25.48
N GLU A 236 4.74 -3.19 -26.18
CA GLU A 236 5.68 -4.26 -25.84
C GLU A 236 6.44 -4.64 -27.11
N SER A 237 7.74 -4.37 -27.14
CA SER A 237 8.59 -4.75 -28.25
C SER A 237 8.96 -6.24 -28.19
N GLN A 238 9.33 -6.81 -29.33
CA GLN A 238 9.84 -8.19 -29.39
C GLN A 238 11.17 -8.38 -28.62
N SER A 239 11.93 -7.31 -28.39
CA SER A 239 13.16 -7.32 -27.60
C SER A 239 12.93 -7.30 -26.07
N GLY A 240 11.66 -7.28 -25.61
CA GLY A 240 11.31 -7.26 -24.19
C GLY A 240 11.36 -5.87 -23.55
N PHE A 241 11.40 -4.77 -24.34
CA PHE A 241 11.15 -3.42 -23.85
C PHE A 241 9.66 -3.11 -23.88
N GLY A 242 9.14 -2.61 -22.78
CA GLY A 242 7.75 -2.20 -22.66
C GLY A 242 7.57 -0.77 -22.14
N ALA A 243 6.47 -0.15 -22.56
CA ALA A 243 6.03 1.16 -22.10
C ALA A 243 4.51 1.19 -21.95
N SER A 244 4.00 1.93 -20.99
CA SER A 244 2.57 2.16 -20.84
C SER A 244 2.25 3.59 -20.46
N LEU A 245 1.10 4.06 -20.93
CA LEU A 245 0.48 5.33 -20.55
C LEU A 245 -0.94 5.02 -20.07
N ALA A 246 -1.30 5.47 -18.88
CA ALA A 246 -2.64 5.35 -18.32
C ALA A 246 -3.17 6.70 -17.86
N LEU A 247 -4.48 6.91 -18.03
CA LEU A 247 -5.25 8.01 -17.46
C LEU A 247 -6.31 7.40 -16.56
N PHE A 248 -6.40 7.86 -15.32
CA PHE A 248 -7.34 7.29 -14.35
C PHE A 248 -8.08 8.35 -13.54
N SER A 249 -9.23 7.93 -13.01
CA SER A 249 -10.01 8.67 -12.02
C SER A 249 -10.49 7.71 -10.96
N THR A 250 -10.10 7.96 -9.70
CA THR A 250 -10.53 7.19 -8.54
C THR A 250 -11.31 8.08 -7.59
N GLU A 251 -12.49 7.65 -7.19
CA GLU A 251 -13.29 8.28 -6.14
C GLU A 251 -13.32 7.36 -4.91
N LYS A 252 -12.95 7.90 -3.75
CA LYS A 252 -13.02 7.20 -2.46
C LYS A 252 -13.95 7.98 -1.54
N PRO A 253 -14.99 7.36 -0.93
CA PRO A 253 -15.80 7.99 0.09
C PRO A 253 -14.95 8.47 1.26
N ARG A 254 -15.38 9.55 1.90
CA ARG A 254 -14.74 10.17 3.05
C ARG A 254 -15.79 10.59 4.07
N GLY A 255 -15.56 10.26 5.33
CA GLY A 255 -16.37 10.74 6.44
C GLY A 255 -16.04 12.19 6.80
N TYR A 256 -17.05 12.97 7.15
CA TYR A 256 -16.88 14.29 7.74
C TYR A 256 -18.04 14.63 8.69
N VAL A 257 -17.79 15.53 9.63
CA VAL A 257 -18.80 16.08 10.52
C VAL A 257 -19.39 17.33 9.86
N ASP A 258 -20.68 17.32 9.59
CA ASP A 258 -21.37 18.45 8.98
C ASP A 258 -21.68 19.58 9.99
N LYS A 259 -22.32 20.68 9.53
CA LYS A 259 -22.71 21.81 10.36
C LYS A 259 -23.72 21.46 11.48
N ASN A 260 -24.42 20.34 11.34
CA ASN A 260 -25.37 19.84 12.35
C ASN A 260 -24.68 18.84 13.30
N LEU A 261 -23.34 18.76 13.27
CA LEU A 261 -22.54 17.82 14.04
C LEU A 261 -22.88 16.34 13.76
N ILE A 262 -23.38 16.02 12.57
CA ILE A 262 -23.62 14.65 12.13
C ILE A 262 -22.42 14.17 11.27
N PHE A 263 -21.83 13.04 11.64
CA PHE A 263 -20.79 12.39 10.86
C PHE A 263 -21.42 11.48 9.78
N SER A 264 -21.04 11.68 8.52
CA SER A 264 -21.59 10.93 7.38
C SER A 264 -20.54 10.74 6.27
N GLU A 265 -20.76 9.76 5.36
CA GLU A 265 -19.90 9.44 4.22
C GLU A 265 -20.19 10.28 2.96
N LYS A 266 -20.81 11.46 3.08
CA LYS A 266 -21.15 12.31 1.92
C LYS A 266 -19.95 12.96 1.25
N GLY A 267 -18.81 13.04 1.94
CA GLY A 267 -17.55 13.52 1.38
C GLY A 267 -16.87 12.47 0.50
N LYS A 268 -15.95 12.93 -0.32
CA LYS A 268 -15.09 12.05 -1.12
C LYS A 268 -13.72 12.66 -1.40
N ASP A 269 -12.72 11.81 -1.56
CA ASP A 269 -11.45 12.15 -2.18
C ASP A 269 -11.50 11.72 -3.65
N ARG A 270 -11.26 12.65 -4.58
CA ARG A 270 -11.17 12.37 -6.02
C ARG A 270 -9.73 12.51 -6.48
N HIS A 271 -9.20 11.44 -7.04
CA HIS A 271 -7.85 11.34 -7.55
C HIS A 271 -7.90 11.15 -9.06
N ASN A 272 -7.58 12.18 -9.82
CA ASN A 272 -7.40 12.10 -11.28
C ASN A 272 -5.90 12.09 -11.56
N GLY A 273 -5.44 11.21 -12.42
CA GLY A 273 -4.01 11.08 -12.67
C GLY A 273 -3.68 10.56 -14.04
N ALA A 274 -2.38 10.68 -14.35
CA ALA A 274 -1.74 10.06 -15.48
C ALA A 274 -0.50 9.31 -14.99
N GLU A 275 -0.27 8.11 -15.53
CA GLU A 275 0.89 7.27 -15.24
C GLU A 275 1.59 6.91 -16.53
N ILE A 276 2.93 7.02 -16.51
CA ILE A 276 3.80 6.54 -17.58
C ILE A 276 4.77 5.55 -16.96
N ASN A 277 4.85 4.35 -17.50
CA ASN A 277 5.78 3.33 -17.05
C ASN A 277 6.64 2.86 -18.22
N VAL A 278 7.90 2.54 -17.91
CA VAL A 278 8.85 1.94 -18.84
C VAL A 278 9.57 0.79 -18.15
N TYR A 279 9.79 -0.30 -18.84
CA TYR A 279 10.48 -1.47 -18.30
C TYR A 279 11.13 -2.30 -19.40
N GLY A 280 12.14 -3.06 -19.01
CA GLY A 280 12.77 -4.05 -19.87
C GLY A 280 14.10 -3.61 -20.48
N GLN A 281 14.53 -4.36 -21.46
CA GLN A 281 15.84 -4.25 -22.09
C GLN A 281 15.82 -3.17 -23.19
N VAL A 282 16.66 -2.13 -23.00
CA VAL A 282 16.77 -1.01 -23.98
C VAL A 282 17.92 -1.28 -24.96
N THR A 283 18.99 -1.89 -24.48
CA THR A 283 20.11 -2.43 -25.28
C THR A 283 20.51 -3.78 -24.71
N ASP A 284 21.39 -4.49 -25.38
CA ASP A 284 21.88 -5.82 -24.94
C ASP A 284 22.43 -5.80 -23.49
N ASN A 285 22.92 -4.65 -23.02
CA ASN A 285 23.56 -4.51 -21.73
C ASN A 285 22.84 -3.57 -20.78
N VAL A 286 21.73 -2.91 -21.19
CA VAL A 286 21.04 -1.91 -20.35
C VAL A 286 19.58 -2.27 -20.19
N ARG A 287 19.15 -2.37 -18.94
CA ARG A 287 17.74 -2.53 -18.54
C ARG A 287 17.27 -1.32 -17.78
N LEU A 288 16.05 -0.91 -18.05
CA LEU A 288 15.35 0.16 -17.34
C LEU A 288 14.09 -0.37 -16.63
N LEU A 289 13.79 0.21 -15.49
CA LEU A 289 12.53 0.02 -14.78
C LEU A 289 12.15 1.34 -14.14
N GLY A 290 11.07 1.95 -14.59
CA GLY A 290 10.68 3.22 -14.03
C GLY A 290 9.28 3.63 -14.37
N GLY A 291 8.84 4.68 -13.72
CA GLY A 291 7.54 5.28 -13.99
C GLY A 291 7.41 6.65 -13.35
N THR A 292 6.43 7.39 -13.87
CA THR A 292 6.03 8.69 -13.34
C THR A 292 4.53 8.72 -13.14
N THR A 293 4.09 9.38 -12.07
CA THR A 293 2.68 9.60 -11.77
C THR A 293 2.42 11.09 -11.59
N PHE A 294 1.51 11.64 -12.36
CA PHE A 294 0.93 12.97 -12.17
C PHE A 294 -0.43 12.81 -11.51
N LEU A 295 -0.63 13.46 -10.37
CA LEU A 295 -1.81 13.22 -9.54
C LEU A 295 -2.48 14.53 -9.09
N HIS A 296 -3.77 14.66 -9.40
CA HIS A 296 -4.64 15.73 -8.95
C HIS A 296 -5.65 15.18 -7.95
N ALA A 297 -5.20 15.02 -6.69
CA ALA A 297 -5.97 14.45 -5.60
C ALA A 297 -6.65 15.55 -4.79
N LYS A 298 -7.98 15.61 -4.80
CA LYS A 298 -8.78 16.67 -4.16
C LYS A 298 -9.82 16.10 -3.21
N GLN A 299 -9.95 16.76 -2.05
CA GLN A 299 -11.09 16.60 -1.14
C GLN A 299 -12.32 17.26 -1.76
N ARG A 300 -13.47 16.59 -1.76
CA ARG A 300 -14.72 17.06 -2.34
C ARG A 300 -15.90 16.79 -1.40
N ASN A 301 -16.86 17.71 -1.38
CA ASN A 301 -18.07 17.61 -0.57
C ASN A 301 -17.75 17.39 0.92
N THR A 302 -16.75 18.08 1.45
CA THR A 302 -16.28 17.92 2.84
C THR A 302 -17.20 18.59 3.87
N GLY A 303 -18.20 19.35 3.43
CA GLY A 303 -19.06 20.13 4.31
C GLY A 303 -18.42 21.39 4.92
N SER A 304 -17.15 21.67 4.58
CA SER A 304 -16.40 22.84 5.05
C SER A 304 -15.67 23.53 3.90
N ALA A 305 -15.85 24.83 3.75
CA ALA A 305 -15.16 25.65 2.75
C ALA A 305 -13.62 25.63 2.94
N ASP A 306 -13.15 25.42 4.16
CA ASP A 306 -11.72 25.39 4.47
C ASP A 306 -11.01 24.15 3.93
N THR A 307 -11.75 23.07 3.65
CA THR A 307 -11.19 21.78 3.20
C THR A 307 -11.71 21.36 1.83
N ASP A 308 -12.88 21.85 1.40
CA ASP A 308 -13.43 21.51 0.09
C ASP A 308 -12.56 22.06 -1.05
N GLY A 309 -12.29 21.22 -2.03
CA GLY A 309 -11.39 21.57 -3.14
C GLY A 309 -9.91 21.61 -2.79
N LYS A 310 -9.51 21.38 -1.53
CA LYS A 310 -8.11 21.29 -1.11
C LYS A 310 -7.51 19.95 -1.53
N TYR A 311 -6.17 19.89 -1.58
CA TYR A 311 -5.46 18.63 -1.88
C TYR A 311 -5.58 17.65 -0.71
N THR A 312 -5.64 16.37 -1.03
CA THR A 312 -5.64 15.28 -0.05
C THR A 312 -4.32 15.27 0.72
N ILE A 313 -4.38 15.04 2.03
CA ILE A 313 -3.21 15.01 2.93
C ILE A 313 -2.21 13.95 2.45
N GLY A 314 -0.93 14.32 2.43
CA GLY A 314 0.18 13.41 2.16
C GLY A 314 0.31 12.96 0.70
N VAL A 315 -0.53 13.45 -0.20
CA VAL A 315 -0.52 13.04 -1.62
C VAL A 315 0.26 14.06 -2.45
N PRO A 316 1.43 13.71 -2.99
CA PRO A 316 2.19 14.58 -3.88
C PRO A 316 1.52 14.68 -5.25
N LYS A 317 1.73 15.81 -5.94
CA LYS A 317 1.20 16.02 -7.29
C LYS A 317 1.98 15.29 -8.38
N PHE A 318 3.23 14.98 -8.10
CA PHE A 318 4.13 14.31 -9.03
C PHE A 318 5.10 13.40 -8.28
N GLN A 319 5.27 12.18 -8.79
CA GLN A 319 6.27 11.23 -8.35
C GLN A 319 6.96 10.61 -9.56
N ALA A 320 8.24 10.31 -9.43
CA ALA A 320 9.01 9.60 -10.44
C ALA A 320 10.00 8.64 -9.80
N ASN A 321 10.11 7.46 -10.40
CA ASN A 321 11.13 6.46 -10.09
C ASN A 321 11.77 6.01 -11.39
N LEU A 322 13.08 5.97 -11.44
CA LEU A 322 13.81 5.40 -12.55
C LEU A 322 14.99 4.59 -12.03
N GLY A 323 14.95 3.28 -12.26
CA GLY A 323 16.04 2.35 -12.05
C GLY A 323 16.70 2.01 -13.38
N ALA A 324 18.02 1.92 -13.37
CA ALA A 324 18.83 1.47 -14.49
C ALA A 324 19.82 0.40 -14.02
N GLU A 325 19.93 -0.65 -14.78
CA GLU A 325 20.97 -1.70 -14.63
C GLU A 325 21.82 -1.73 -15.89
N TRP A 326 23.12 -1.80 -15.70
CA TRP A 326 24.09 -1.93 -16.78
C TRP A 326 25.00 -3.11 -16.54
N ASP A 327 24.89 -4.11 -17.39
CA ASP A 327 25.83 -5.23 -17.42
C ASP A 327 27.14 -4.75 -18.06
N VAL A 328 28.22 -4.77 -17.29
CA VAL A 328 29.52 -4.23 -17.70
C VAL A 328 30.17 -5.17 -18.69
N PRO A 329 30.33 -4.82 -20.00
CA PRO A 329 30.83 -5.75 -20.98
C PRO A 329 32.29 -6.19 -20.71
N ALA A 330 33.08 -5.30 -20.08
CA ALA A 330 34.48 -5.55 -19.75
C ALA A 330 34.69 -6.53 -18.58
N LEU A 331 33.64 -6.77 -17.76
CA LEU A 331 33.73 -7.67 -16.61
C LEU A 331 32.47 -8.54 -16.52
N GLN A 332 32.54 -9.71 -17.08
CA GLN A 332 31.45 -10.68 -17.10
C GLN A 332 30.94 -10.97 -15.69
N GLY A 333 29.62 -10.94 -15.51
CA GLY A 333 28.96 -11.16 -14.22
C GLY A 333 28.80 -9.91 -13.38
N LEU A 334 29.40 -8.77 -13.74
CA LEU A 334 29.20 -7.49 -13.05
C LEU A 334 28.04 -6.70 -13.68
N THR A 335 27.06 -6.33 -12.82
CA THR A 335 26.01 -5.38 -13.16
C THR A 335 26.11 -4.18 -12.21
N LEU A 336 26.11 -2.97 -12.75
CA LEU A 336 25.96 -1.73 -11.97
C LEU A 336 24.50 -1.31 -11.95
N GLU A 337 24.04 -0.86 -10.78
CA GLU A 337 22.65 -0.50 -10.54
C GLU A 337 22.56 0.95 -10.07
N SER A 338 21.55 1.68 -10.56
CA SER A 338 21.24 3.00 -10.04
C SER A 338 19.72 3.17 -9.95
N ARG A 339 19.26 3.96 -8.97
CA ARG A 339 17.86 4.37 -8.83
C ARG A 339 17.77 5.84 -8.49
N LEU A 340 16.96 6.56 -9.24
CA LEU A 340 16.53 7.92 -8.97
C LEU A 340 15.07 7.89 -8.49
N THR A 341 14.81 8.46 -7.31
CA THR A 341 13.44 8.65 -6.79
C THR A 341 13.20 10.12 -6.55
N TYR A 342 12.13 10.65 -7.12
CA TYR A 342 11.63 12.00 -6.86
C TYR A 342 10.21 11.94 -6.33
N THR A 343 9.94 12.68 -5.25
CA THR A 343 8.60 12.89 -4.71
C THR A 343 8.34 14.39 -4.56
N GLY A 344 7.31 14.86 -5.22
CA GLY A 344 6.89 16.25 -5.17
C GLY A 344 6.33 16.65 -3.80
N SER A 345 6.18 17.94 -3.59
CA SER A 345 5.64 18.47 -2.33
C SER A 345 4.18 18.03 -2.10
N SER A 346 3.82 17.87 -0.83
CA SER A 346 2.47 17.54 -0.37
C SER A 346 2.04 18.45 0.79
N TYR A 347 0.86 18.19 1.37
CA TYR A 347 0.38 18.93 2.54
C TYR A 347 0.17 18.02 3.73
N ALA A 348 0.52 18.52 4.92
CA ALA A 348 0.41 17.77 6.17
C ALA A 348 -0.95 17.99 6.87
N ASN A 349 -1.80 18.87 6.39
CA ASN A 349 -3.14 19.12 6.94
C ASN A 349 -4.20 19.31 5.85
N ALA A 350 -5.47 19.09 6.23
CA ALA A 350 -6.60 19.13 5.31
C ALA A 350 -6.85 20.51 4.69
N GLN A 351 -6.49 21.59 5.39
CA GLN A 351 -6.63 22.98 4.94
C GLN A 351 -5.52 23.40 3.95
N ASN A 352 -4.50 22.58 3.77
CA ASN A 352 -3.32 22.84 2.94
C ASN A 352 -2.51 24.06 3.37
N THR A 353 -2.45 24.35 4.65
CA THR A 353 -1.63 25.44 5.21
C THR A 353 -0.22 24.98 5.62
N LEU A 354 -0.03 23.67 5.87
CA LEU A 354 1.26 23.08 6.21
C LEU A 354 1.80 22.29 5.00
N LYS A 355 2.76 22.88 4.29
CA LYS A 355 3.39 22.26 3.13
C LYS A 355 4.62 21.45 3.57
N VAL A 356 4.74 20.23 3.04
CA VAL A 356 5.93 19.38 3.13
C VAL A 356 6.68 19.46 1.82
N GLY A 357 7.98 19.74 1.88
CA GLY A 357 8.85 19.93 0.72
C GLY A 357 9.02 18.65 -0.11
N ASP A 358 9.38 18.84 -1.36
CA ASP A 358 9.79 17.77 -2.27
C ASP A 358 11.18 17.23 -1.92
N TRP A 359 11.48 16.07 -2.43
CA TRP A 359 12.79 15.46 -2.26
C TRP A 359 13.18 14.58 -3.44
N THR A 360 14.51 14.46 -3.60
CA THR A 360 15.14 13.56 -4.55
C THR A 360 16.12 12.66 -3.83
N ARG A 361 16.12 11.37 -4.14
CA ARG A 361 17.05 10.36 -3.61
C ARG A 361 17.69 9.60 -4.76
N VAL A 362 18.98 9.38 -4.64
CA VAL A 362 19.78 8.55 -5.54
C VAL A 362 20.34 7.38 -4.73
N ASP A 363 20.11 6.17 -5.24
CA ASP A 363 20.67 4.93 -4.73
C ASP A 363 21.58 4.33 -5.82
N VAL A 364 22.68 3.72 -5.43
CA VAL A 364 23.61 3.03 -6.35
C VAL A 364 23.97 1.67 -5.80
N GLY A 365 24.26 0.74 -6.68
CA GLY A 365 24.63 -0.61 -6.30
C GLY A 365 25.46 -1.32 -7.36
N ALA A 366 25.99 -2.45 -6.97
CA ALA A 366 26.65 -3.40 -7.85
C ALA A 366 26.25 -4.82 -7.47
N ARG A 367 26.01 -5.63 -8.47
CA ARG A 367 25.77 -7.08 -8.36
C ARG A 367 26.85 -7.80 -9.13
N TYR A 368 27.49 -8.78 -8.50
CA TYR A 368 28.50 -9.60 -9.14
C TYR A 368 28.17 -11.08 -8.96
N ILE A 369 28.10 -11.81 -10.07
CA ILE A 369 27.84 -13.23 -10.09
C ILE A 369 29.17 -13.93 -10.32
N VAL A 370 29.57 -14.83 -9.39
CA VAL A 370 30.78 -15.59 -9.44
C VAL A 370 30.48 -17.07 -9.17
N MET A 371 31.22 -17.95 -9.83
CA MET A 371 31.12 -19.39 -9.58
C MET A 371 32.11 -19.79 -8.47
N LEU A 372 31.60 -20.38 -7.39
CA LEU A 372 32.41 -21.06 -6.36
C LEU A 372 32.29 -22.58 -6.57
N GLY A 373 33.24 -23.14 -7.32
CA GLY A 373 33.10 -24.51 -7.84
C GLY A 373 31.91 -24.58 -8.80
N ASN A 374 30.92 -25.40 -8.47
CA ASN A 374 29.69 -25.55 -9.26
C ASN A 374 28.51 -24.72 -8.75
N THR A 375 28.72 -23.96 -7.67
CA THR A 375 27.64 -23.15 -7.04
C THR A 375 27.74 -21.70 -7.50
N PRO A 376 26.71 -21.14 -8.17
CA PRO A 376 26.65 -19.72 -8.46
C PRO A 376 26.40 -18.93 -7.17
N VAL A 377 27.25 -17.92 -6.97
CA VAL A 377 27.15 -17.00 -5.84
C VAL A 377 26.88 -15.59 -6.36
N THR A 378 25.81 -14.98 -5.90
CA THR A 378 25.47 -13.60 -6.22
C THR A 378 25.84 -12.69 -5.05
N LEU A 379 26.81 -11.82 -5.25
CA LEU A 379 27.22 -10.78 -4.31
C LEU A 379 26.54 -9.46 -4.68
N ARG A 380 25.95 -8.77 -3.70
CA ARG A 380 25.37 -7.43 -3.89
C ARG A 380 25.91 -6.46 -2.86
N ALA A 381 26.32 -5.29 -3.32
CA ALA A 381 26.66 -4.13 -2.50
C ALA A 381 25.79 -2.95 -2.93
N ARG A 382 25.21 -2.22 -1.97
CA ARG A 382 24.32 -1.10 -2.28
C ARG A 382 24.50 0.04 -1.29
N ILE A 383 24.38 1.25 -1.79
CA ILE A 383 24.33 2.50 -1.04
C ILE A 383 22.98 3.14 -1.31
N ASP A 384 22.08 3.11 -0.34
CA ASP A 384 20.84 3.85 -0.39
C ASP A 384 21.05 5.27 0.12
N ASN A 385 20.36 6.24 -0.47
CA ASN A 385 20.48 7.67 -0.16
C ASN A 385 21.94 8.16 -0.24
N LEU A 386 22.55 8.03 -1.42
CA LEU A 386 23.97 8.33 -1.67
C LEU A 386 24.38 9.73 -1.17
N ALA A 387 23.51 10.74 -1.36
CA ALA A 387 23.74 12.12 -0.94
C ALA A 387 23.48 12.37 0.56
N ASN A 388 23.07 11.35 1.32
CA ASN A 388 22.63 11.48 2.72
C ASN A 388 21.59 12.60 2.93
N LYS A 389 20.64 12.69 1.98
CA LYS A 389 19.56 13.68 2.01
C LYS A 389 18.67 13.48 3.23
N LYS A 390 18.42 14.53 3.99
CA LYS A 390 17.40 14.55 5.04
C LYS A 390 16.08 15.01 4.43
N TYR A 391 15.02 14.21 4.60
CA TYR A 391 13.71 14.48 3.99
C TYR A 391 12.58 13.84 4.80
N TRP A 392 11.36 14.31 4.57
CA TRP A 392 10.15 13.67 5.07
C TRP A 392 9.63 12.69 4.01
N GLU A 393 9.73 11.40 4.29
CA GLU A 393 9.35 10.33 3.35
C GLU A 393 7.85 10.25 3.15
N SER A 394 7.09 10.41 4.23
CA SER A 394 5.65 10.38 4.17
C SER A 394 4.99 11.29 5.19
N VAL A 395 3.75 11.62 4.88
CA VAL A 395 2.84 12.37 5.73
C VAL A 395 1.63 11.49 5.98
N GLY A 396 1.27 11.31 7.23
CA GLY A 396 0.10 10.55 7.62
C GLY A 396 -0.73 11.28 8.66
N GLY A 397 -1.76 10.61 9.16
CA GLY A 397 -2.62 11.11 10.20
C GLY A 397 -4.06 11.29 9.76
N TYR A 398 -4.85 11.82 10.67
CA TYR A 398 -6.25 12.16 10.49
C TYR A 398 -6.47 13.64 10.84
N PRO A 399 -7.61 14.26 10.48
CA PRO A 399 -7.85 15.67 10.77
C PRO A 399 -7.56 16.04 12.22
N GLY A 400 -6.66 17.02 12.42
CA GLY A 400 -6.21 17.50 13.72
C GLY A 400 -5.05 16.73 14.37
N ARG A 401 -4.57 15.62 13.75
CA ARG A 401 -3.40 14.86 14.22
C ARG A 401 -2.62 14.27 13.06
N GLY A 402 -1.77 15.10 12.46
CA GLY A 402 -0.80 14.66 11.47
C GLY A 402 0.48 14.15 12.12
N TYR A 403 1.22 13.29 11.41
CA TYR A 403 2.58 12.91 11.73
C TYR A 403 3.44 12.92 10.47
N LEU A 404 4.73 13.10 10.65
CA LEU A 404 5.74 13.04 9.59
C LEU A 404 6.64 11.83 9.85
N VAL A 405 7.02 11.13 8.79
CA VAL A 405 7.99 10.03 8.84
C VAL A 405 9.26 10.51 8.15
N SER A 406 10.37 10.50 8.88
CA SER A 406 11.68 10.84 8.30
C SER A 406 12.16 9.74 7.37
N GLY A 407 12.75 10.12 6.25
CA GLY A 407 13.44 9.20 5.35
C GLY A 407 14.70 8.61 5.99
N ALA A 408 15.06 7.40 5.53
CA ALA A 408 16.25 6.72 6.00
C ALA A 408 17.53 7.52 5.63
N PRO A 409 18.53 7.57 6.51
CA PRO A 409 19.83 8.15 6.20
C PRO A 409 20.56 7.30 5.15
N ARG A 410 21.77 7.72 4.75
CA ARG A 410 22.65 6.88 3.92
C ARG A 410 22.87 5.54 4.60
N THR A 411 22.56 4.47 3.87
CA THR A 411 22.62 3.09 4.37
C THR A 411 23.46 2.26 3.41
N LEU A 412 24.40 1.52 3.96
CA LEU A 412 25.21 0.53 3.23
C LEU A 412 24.61 -0.85 3.49
N SER A 413 24.46 -1.64 2.45
CA SER A 413 24.02 -3.03 2.56
C SER A 413 24.87 -3.96 1.71
N PHE A 414 25.12 -5.16 2.23
CA PHE A 414 25.79 -6.25 1.54
C PHE A 414 24.95 -7.51 1.66
N ASN A 415 24.84 -8.25 0.59
CA ASN A 415 24.13 -9.53 0.53
C ASN A 415 24.92 -10.54 -0.28
N ALA A 416 24.92 -11.79 0.16
CA ALA A 416 25.43 -12.92 -0.60
C ALA A 416 24.34 -14.00 -0.69
N SER A 417 24.00 -14.43 -1.90
CA SER A 417 23.04 -15.51 -2.18
C SER A 417 23.78 -16.69 -2.82
N PHE A 418 23.50 -17.88 -2.35
CA PHE A 418 24.06 -19.13 -2.85
C PHE A 418 22.92 -19.96 -3.45
N ASP A 419 23.07 -20.37 -4.71
CA ASP A 419 22.07 -21.19 -5.41
C ASP A 419 22.60 -22.64 -5.46
N PHE A 420 22.06 -23.52 -4.59
CA PHE A 420 22.44 -24.90 -4.43
C PHE A 420 21.64 -25.85 -5.32
#